data_a0e891dbfedb89d315c1e7da751cab82
#
_entry.id   a0e891dbfedb89d315c1e7da751cab82
#
_cell.length_a   1.000
_cell.length_b   1.000
_cell.length_c   1.000
_cell.angle_alpha   90.00
_cell.angle_beta   90.00
_cell.angle_gamma   90.00
#
_symmetry.space_group_name_H-M   'P 1'
#
loop_
_entity.id
_entity.type
_entity.pdbx_description
1 polymer ?
#
loop_
_entity_poly.entity_id
_entity_poly.type
_entity_poly.pdbx_seq_one_letter_code
_entity_poly.pdbx_strand_id
1 'polypeptide(L)'
;MSDLLEVRNLKTRFKTDDGAFFAVDDVSFSVKKGQTLGIVGESGCGKSVTSLSIMRLIQKPGNIENGQVLFKGQNLLDLSDDKMRSIRGNEIAMIFQEPMTSLNPVYTIGDQIEEAILLHQKELTKV
;
A
#
# COMPACT_ATOMS: atom_id res chain seq x y z
N MET A 1 22.03 10.64 -2.71
CA MET A 1 20.65 10.92 -2.28
C MET A 1 19.99 9.66 -1.76
N SER A 2 19.30 9.77 -0.65
CA SER A 2 18.56 8.63 -0.10
C SER A 2 17.33 8.32 -0.96
N ASP A 3 16.94 7.05 -0.99
CA ASP A 3 15.76 6.63 -1.69
C ASP A 3 14.49 7.09 -0.96
N LEU A 4 13.47 7.47 -1.72
CA LEU A 4 12.19 7.83 -1.14
C LEU A 4 11.49 6.59 -0.58
N LEU A 5 11.49 5.52 -1.35
CA LEU A 5 10.94 4.22 -0.97
C LEU A 5 11.99 3.15 -1.23
N GLU A 6 12.22 2.28 -0.26
CA GLU A 6 13.12 1.16 -0.43
C GLU A 6 12.48 -0.11 0.13
N VAL A 7 12.31 -1.08 -0.72
CA VAL A 7 11.77 -2.40 -0.35
C VAL A 7 12.94 -3.38 -0.32
N ARG A 8 13.11 -4.06 0.83
CA ARG A 8 14.22 -5.00 1.05
C ARG A 8 13.69 -6.36 1.42
N ASN A 9 14.01 -7.35 0.62
CA ASN A 9 13.75 -8.77 0.90
C ASN A 9 12.32 -9.04 1.34
N LEU A 10 11.37 -8.42 0.66
CA LEU A 10 9.96 -8.54 0.99
C LEU A 10 9.43 -9.92 0.67
N LYS A 11 8.77 -10.55 1.65
CA LYS A 11 8.09 -11.83 1.47
C LYS A 11 6.67 -11.73 1.99
N THR A 12 5.72 -12.05 1.13
CA THR A 12 4.30 -12.11 1.48
C THR A 12 3.79 -13.50 1.20
N ARG A 13 3.21 -14.13 2.21
CA ARG A 13 2.78 -15.52 2.18
C ARG A 13 1.26 -15.63 2.33
N PHE A 14 0.68 -16.57 1.62
CA PHE A 14 -0.72 -16.93 1.76
C PHE A 14 -0.84 -18.40 2.16
N LYS A 15 -1.63 -18.67 3.19
CA LYS A 15 -1.98 -20.02 3.60
C LYS A 15 -3.21 -20.48 2.83
N THR A 16 -3.15 -21.69 2.30
CA THR A 16 -4.26 -22.34 1.62
C THR A 16 -4.46 -23.73 2.21
N ASP A 17 -5.56 -24.39 1.84
CA ASP A 17 -5.83 -25.77 2.28
C ASP A 17 -4.75 -26.74 1.83
N ASP A 18 -4.10 -26.45 0.71
CA ASP A 18 -3.04 -27.28 0.14
C ASP A 18 -1.64 -26.90 0.64
N GLY A 19 -1.54 -25.96 1.57
CA GLY A 19 -0.28 -25.48 2.10
C GLY A 19 -0.14 -23.97 1.98
N ALA A 20 1.09 -23.49 2.00
CA ALA A 20 1.39 -22.07 1.89
C ALA A 20 2.20 -21.78 0.62
N PHE A 21 1.97 -20.59 0.05
CA PHE A 21 2.79 -20.13 -1.06
C PHE A 21 3.19 -18.68 -0.87
N PHE A 22 4.30 -18.28 -1.47
CA PHE A 22 4.77 -16.90 -1.43
C PHE A 22 4.31 -16.18 -2.71
N ALA A 23 3.39 -15.24 -2.55
CA ALA A 23 2.96 -14.37 -3.64
C ALA A 23 4.04 -13.32 -3.96
N VAL A 24 4.80 -12.92 -2.95
CA VAL A 24 6.01 -12.09 -3.08
C VAL A 24 7.13 -12.84 -2.37
N ASP A 25 8.22 -13.12 -3.07
CA ASP A 25 9.29 -13.94 -2.55
C ASP A 25 10.64 -13.24 -2.75
N ASP A 26 11.14 -12.65 -1.68
CA ASP A 26 12.46 -12.02 -1.61
C ASP A 26 12.65 -10.91 -2.66
N VAL A 27 11.69 -9.98 -2.71
CA VAL A 27 11.71 -8.89 -3.68
C VAL A 27 12.33 -7.64 -3.06
N SER A 28 13.26 -7.02 -3.81
CA SER A 28 13.93 -5.78 -3.39
C SER A 28 13.96 -4.80 -4.55
N PHE A 29 13.64 -3.55 -4.27
CA PHE A 29 13.75 -2.45 -5.22
C PHE A 29 13.70 -1.12 -4.48
N SER A 30 14.03 -0.04 -5.18
CA SER A 30 13.97 1.30 -4.60
C SER A 30 13.46 2.32 -5.60
N VAL A 31 12.87 3.39 -5.09
CA VAL A 31 12.35 4.50 -5.89
C VAL A 31 12.86 5.80 -5.27
N LYS A 32 13.50 6.62 -6.08
CA LYS A 32 13.99 7.93 -5.65
C LYS A 32 12.93 8.99 -5.87
N LYS A 33 13.05 10.09 -5.15
CA LYS A 33 12.15 11.23 -5.32
C LYS A 33 12.14 11.69 -6.77
N GLY A 34 10.93 11.88 -7.31
CA GLY A 34 10.76 12.30 -8.70
C GLY A 34 10.91 11.20 -9.74
N GLN A 35 11.16 9.97 -9.31
CA GLN A 35 11.35 8.82 -10.20
C GLN A 35 10.07 8.02 -10.35
N THR A 36 9.88 7.43 -11.54
CA THR A 36 8.82 6.45 -11.77
C THR A 36 9.45 5.09 -11.99
N LEU A 37 9.01 4.10 -11.25
CA LEU A 37 9.46 2.72 -11.41
C LEU A 37 8.34 1.86 -11.99
N GLY A 38 8.62 1.20 -13.09
CA GLY A 38 7.67 0.25 -13.69
C GLY A 38 7.87 -1.14 -13.14
N ILE A 39 6.79 -1.78 -12.71
CA ILE A 39 6.80 -3.19 -12.31
C ILE A 39 5.96 -3.94 -13.32
N VAL A 40 6.60 -4.85 -14.04
CA VAL A 40 5.95 -5.58 -15.14
C VAL A 40 5.89 -7.06 -14.83
N GLY A 41 4.92 -7.73 -15.42
CA GLY A 41 4.73 -9.15 -15.26
C GLY A 41 3.32 -9.54 -15.68
N GLU A 42 3.10 -10.84 -15.84
CA GLU A 42 1.79 -11.35 -16.18
C GLU A 42 0.85 -11.30 -14.98
N SER A 43 -0.44 -11.39 -15.24
CA SER A 43 -1.47 -11.47 -14.20
C SER A 43 -1.16 -12.64 -13.25
N GLY A 44 -1.25 -12.40 -11.96
CA GLY A 44 -0.97 -13.42 -10.94
C GLY A 44 0.49 -13.56 -10.54
N CYS A 45 1.38 -12.69 -11.04
CA CYS A 45 2.81 -12.80 -10.72
C CYS A 45 3.25 -11.99 -9.49
N GLY A 46 2.30 -11.44 -8.74
CA GLY A 46 2.59 -10.74 -7.48
C GLY A 46 2.71 -9.23 -7.57
N LYS A 47 2.44 -8.62 -8.72
CA LYS A 47 2.51 -7.15 -8.86
C LYS A 47 1.59 -6.43 -7.87
N SER A 48 0.32 -6.80 -7.87
CA SER A 48 -0.68 -6.20 -6.99
C SER A 48 -0.39 -6.52 -5.53
N VAL A 49 0.03 -7.75 -5.23
CA VAL A 49 0.36 -8.16 -3.85
C VAL A 49 1.55 -7.37 -3.33
N THR A 50 2.53 -7.06 -4.17
CA THR A 50 3.67 -6.22 -3.79
C THR A 50 3.18 -4.83 -3.36
N SER A 51 2.32 -4.19 -4.14
CA SER A 51 1.76 -2.88 -3.80
C SER A 51 0.92 -2.93 -2.53
N LEU A 52 0.08 -3.95 -2.39
CA LEU A 52 -0.74 -4.13 -1.19
C LEU A 52 0.14 -4.35 0.05
N SER A 53 1.25 -5.06 -0.10
CA SER A 53 2.21 -5.28 1.00
C SER A 53 2.84 -3.97 1.46
N ILE A 54 3.24 -3.11 0.52
CA ILE A 54 3.80 -1.79 0.83
C ILE A 54 2.80 -0.95 1.63
N MET A 55 1.52 -1.00 1.23
CA MET A 55 0.45 -0.26 1.90
C MET A 55 -0.06 -0.95 3.16
N ARG A 56 0.42 -2.14 3.48
CA ARG A 56 -0.04 -2.99 4.59
C ARG A 56 -1.54 -3.28 4.49
N LEU A 57 -2.00 -3.57 3.27
CA LEU A 57 -3.40 -3.89 2.99
C LEU A 57 -3.61 -5.37 2.69
N ILE A 58 -2.63 -6.21 3.02
CA ILE A 58 -2.76 -7.66 2.85
C ILE A 58 -3.77 -8.19 3.86
N GLN A 59 -4.78 -8.88 3.37
CA GLN A 59 -5.82 -9.46 4.20
C GLN A 59 -5.58 -10.95 4.44
N LYS A 60 -6.05 -11.44 5.58
CA LYS A 60 -5.98 -12.88 5.88
C LYS A 60 -6.64 -13.69 4.76
N PRO A 61 -6.10 -14.85 4.37
CA PRO A 61 -5.05 -15.62 5.07
C PRO A 61 -3.62 -15.19 4.73
N GLY A 62 -3.43 -14.04 4.09
CA GLY A 62 -2.10 -13.53 3.75
C GLY A 62 -1.44 -12.79 4.90
N ASN A 63 -0.12 -12.82 4.93
CA ASN A 63 0.66 -12.01 5.86
C ASN A 63 2.02 -11.69 5.27
N ILE A 64 2.58 -10.56 5.70
CA ILE A 64 3.94 -10.18 5.35
C ILE A 64 4.86 -10.90 6.31
N GLU A 65 5.64 -11.85 5.80
CA GLU A 65 6.45 -12.71 6.63
C GLU A 65 7.83 -12.16 6.92
N ASN A 66 8.40 -11.43 5.96
CA ASN A 66 9.76 -10.93 6.09
C ASN A 66 9.97 -9.69 5.24
N GLY A 67 11.01 -8.94 5.53
CA GLY A 67 11.44 -7.81 4.74
C GLY A 67 11.26 -6.47 5.45
N GLN A 68 11.62 -5.43 4.73
CA GLN A 68 11.47 -4.05 5.18
C GLN A 68 10.88 -3.22 4.06
N VAL A 69 10.07 -2.24 4.43
CA VAL A 69 9.54 -1.23 3.51
C VAL A 69 9.89 0.12 4.10
N LEU A 70 10.99 0.70 3.63
CA LEU A 70 11.49 1.96 4.15
C LEU A 70 10.94 3.11 3.33
N PHE A 71 10.18 3.97 3.96
CA PHE A 71 9.65 5.18 3.36
C PHE A 71 10.21 6.39 4.10
N LYS A 72 10.98 7.21 3.40
CA LYS A 72 11.71 8.34 3.99
C LYS A 72 12.56 7.88 5.20
N GLY A 73 13.16 6.70 5.08
CA GLY A 73 14.02 6.13 6.12
C GLY A 73 13.29 5.42 7.25
N GLN A 74 11.97 5.37 7.23
CA GLN A 74 11.17 4.75 8.28
C GLN A 74 10.51 3.46 7.77
N ASN A 75 10.69 2.36 8.51
CA ASN A 75 10.10 1.07 8.12
C ASN A 75 8.59 1.08 8.39
N LEU A 76 7.82 1.06 7.32
CA LEU A 76 6.35 1.06 7.42
C LEU A 76 5.80 -0.16 8.13
N LEU A 77 6.52 -1.28 8.10
CA LEU A 77 6.07 -2.52 8.73
C LEU A 77 6.12 -2.46 10.26
N ASP A 78 6.89 -1.52 10.81
CA ASP A 78 7.03 -1.34 12.26
C ASP A 78 6.08 -0.27 12.82
N LEU A 79 5.35 0.44 11.97
CA LEU A 79 4.46 1.50 12.42
C LEU A 79 3.18 0.95 13.06
N SER A 80 2.63 1.70 14.01
CA SER A 80 1.31 1.40 14.56
C SER A 80 0.24 1.59 13.46
N ASP A 81 -0.92 0.97 13.67
CA ASP A 81 -2.02 1.10 12.71
C ASP A 81 -2.46 2.54 12.54
N ASP A 82 -2.45 3.32 13.62
CA ASP A 82 -2.83 4.74 13.57
C ASP A 82 -1.86 5.56 12.74
N LYS A 83 -0.55 5.33 12.90
CA LYS A 83 0.46 6.02 12.08
C LYS A 83 0.35 5.61 10.61
N MET A 84 0.10 4.34 10.35
CA MET A 84 -0.06 3.86 8.99
C MET A 84 -1.30 4.46 8.32
N ARG A 85 -2.40 4.62 9.07
CA ARG A 85 -3.59 5.30 8.55
C ARG A 85 -3.31 6.74 8.15
N SER A 86 -2.47 7.44 8.89
CA SER A 86 -2.13 8.83 8.56
C SER A 86 -1.26 8.93 7.30
N ILE A 87 -0.57 7.87 6.94
CA ILE A 87 0.26 7.81 5.73
C ILE A 87 -0.58 7.43 4.51
N ARG A 88 -1.49 6.46 4.65
CA ARG A 88 -2.33 6.00 3.55
C ARG A 88 -3.26 7.11 3.07
N GLY A 89 -3.24 7.35 1.76
CA GLY A 89 -4.06 8.36 1.13
C GLY A 89 -3.55 9.79 1.29
N ASN A 90 -2.52 9.98 2.10
CA ASN A 90 -1.91 11.29 2.35
C ASN A 90 -0.50 11.37 1.78
N GLU A 91 0.39 10.49 2.21
CA GLU A 91 1.77 10.45 1.72
C GLU A 91 1.98 9.38 0.66
N ILE A 92 1.25 8.26 0.77
CA ILE A 92 1.26 7.17 -0.21
C ILE A 92 -0.18 6.82 -0.53
N ALA A 93 -0.51 6.77 -1.81
CA ALA A 93 -1.84 6.39 -2.26
C ALA A 93 -1.75 5.26 -3.28
N MET A 94 -2.86 4.59 -3.50
CA MET A 94 -2.94 3.48 -4.45
C MET A 94 -4.18 3.61 -5.32
N ILE A 95 -3.99 3.36 -6.62
CA ILE A 95 -5.09 3.25 -7.57
C ILE A 95 -5.26 1.77 -7.86
N PHE A 96 -6.44 1.22 -7.49
CA PHE A 96 -6.72 -0.19 -7.67
C PHE A 96 -7.09 -0.51 -9.12
N GLN A 97 -6.93 -1.76 -9.51
CA GLN A 97 -7.19 -2.21 -10.87
C GLN A 97 -8.65 -2.01 -11.29
N GLU A 98 -9.59 -2.11 -10.35
CA GLU A 98 -11.01 -1.89 -10.60
C GLU A 98 -11.51 -0.66 -9.85
N PRO A 99 -11.28 0.56 -10.40
CA PRO A 99 -11.65 1.79 -9.69
C PRO A 99 -13.15 2.00 -9.55
N MET A 100 -13.99 1.26 -10.29
CA MET A 100 -15.44 1.37 -10.20
C MET A 100 -15.99 1.07 -8.81
N THR A 101 -15.26 0.29 -8.00
CA THR A 101 -15.67 -0.05 -6.64
C THR A 101 -15.13 0.91 -5.59
N SER A 102 -14.36 1.91 -5.99
CA SER A 102 -13.74 2.86 -5.06
C SER A 102 -14.72 3.89 -4.50
N LEU A 103 -15.86 4.09 -5.17
CA LEU A 103 -16.90 5.01 -4.73
C LEU A 103 -18.11 4.25 -4.24
N ASN A 104 -18.68 4.71 -3.12
CA ASN A 104 -19.90 4.14 -2.54
C ASN A 104 -21.11 4.80 -3.21
N PRO A 105 -22.00 4.04 -3.87
CA PRO A 105 -23.13 4.62 -4.59
C PRO A 105 -24.19 5.26 -3.69
N VAL A 106 -24.14 5.03 -2.38
CA VAL A 106 -25.11 5.55 -1.42
C VAL A 106 -24.80 6.99 -1.00
N TYR A 107 -23.55 7.42 -1.19
CA TYR A 107 -23.10 8.76 -0.79
C TYR A 107 -22.74 9.59 -2.03
N THR A 108 -22.84 10.91 -1.90
CA THR A 108 -22.44 11.81 -2.99
C THR A 108 -20.93 11.75 -3.22
N ILE A 109 -20.52 12.07 -4.45
CA ILE A 109 -19.09 12.15 -4.78
C ILE A 109 -18.42 13.23 -3.93
N GLY A 110 -19.10 14.37 -3.74
CA GLY A 110 -18.57 15.47 -2.92
C GLY A 110 -18.28 15.04 -1.49
N ASP A 111 -19.22 14.34 -0.86
CA ASP A 111 -19.02 13.85 0.51
C ASP A 111 -17.84 12.90 0.63
N GLN A 112 -17.67 12.02 -0.32
CA GLN A 112 -16.59 11.04 -0.30
C GLN A 112 -15.22 11.70 -0.49
N ILE A 113 -15.12 12.68 -1.38
CA ILE A 113 -13.88 13.42 -1.60
C ILE A 113 -13.55 14.29 -0.40
N GLU A 114 -14.55 14.98 0.17
CA GLU A 114 -14.37 15.81 1.37
C GLU A 114 -13.88 14.98 2.56
N GLU A 115 -14.40 13.77 2.73
CA GLU A 115 -13.97 12.88 3.80
C GLU A 115 -12.47 12.64 3.76
N ALA A 116 -11.93 12.31 2.58
CA ALA A 116 -10.50 12.08 2.43
C ALA A 116 -9.68 13.34 2.75
N ILE A 117 -10.15 14.50 2.29
CA ILE A 117 -9.47 15.78 2.54
C ILE A 117 -9.48 16.09 4.03
N LEU A 118 -10.63 15.97 4.68
CA LEU A 118 -10.77 16.32 6.09
C LEU A 118 -10.01 15.38 7.02
N LEU A 119 -9.88 14.11 6.63
CA LEU A 119 -9.09 13.13 7.40
C LEU A 119 -7.62 13.52 7.49
N HIS A 120 -7.06 14.07 6.41
CA HIS A 120 -5.63 14.36 6.32
C HIS A 120 -5.30 15.86 6.42
N GLN A 121 -6.28 16.74 6.27
CA GLN A 121 -6.13 18.19 6.36
C GLN A 121 -7.00 18.69 7.50
N LYS A 122 -6.61 18.36 8.74
CA LYS A 122 -7.44 18.61 9.93
C LYS A 122 -7.67 20.08 10.23
N GLU A 123 -6.84 20.97 9.67
CA GLU A 123 -7.00 22.41 9.81
C GLU A 123 -8.12 22.98 8.94
N LEU A 124 -8.65 22.20 7.99
CA LEU A 124 -9.76 22.60 7.15
C LEU A 124 -11.10 22.27 7.80
N THR A 125 -12.09 23.09 7.56
CA THR A 125 -13.45 22.85 8.02
C THR A 125 -14.39 22.70 6.84
N LYS A 126 -15.42 21.87 7.04
CA LYS A 126 -16.46 21.68 6.03
C LYS A 126 -17.34 22.94 5.96
N VAL A 127 -17.49 23.47 4.77
CA VAL A 127 -18.32 24.65 4.51
C VAL A 127 -19.73 24.24 4.15
#